data_7d76285f8e49133cb5ad1011b724ab62
#
_entry.id   7d76285f8e49133cb5ad1011b724ab62
#
_cell.length_a   1.000
_cell.length_b   1.000
_cell.length_c   1.000
_cell.angle_alpha   90.00
_cell.angle_beta   90.00
_cell.angle_gamma   90.00
#
_symmetry.space_group_name_H-M   'P 1'
#
loop_
_entity.id
_entity.type
_entity.pdbx_description
1 polymer ?
#
loop_
_entity_poly.entity_id
_entity_poly.type
_entity_poly.pdbx_seq_one_letter_code
_entity_poly.pdbx_strand_id
1 'polypeptide(L)'
;MKKVNRQSLVSILLMVLGVAIILGSYFWFQRASLLEEVETAEAVEEVGDIPYPNIKRVGVADAKAAFDLGTAVFIDVRDEYSFQQGHIPNARSFPVDTIQQESGQLDPSQWHILYCT
;
A
#
# COMPACT_ATOMS: atom_id res chain seq x y z
N MET A 1 51.67 29.90 -15.22
CA MET A 1 50.39 30.06 -14.49
C MET A 1 49.46 30.87 -15.37
N LYS A 2 48.41 30.23 -15.98
CA LYS A 2 47.44 30.96 -16.83
C LYS A 2 46.57 31.83 -15.96
N LYS A 3 46.56 33.14 -16.16
CA LYS A 3 45.61 34.06 -15.51
C LYS A 3 44.19 33.71 -15.95
N VAL A 4 43.40 33.18 -15.05
CA VAL A 4 41.99 32.93 -15.28
C VAL A 4 41.29 34.28 -15.43
N ASN A 5 40.66 34.47 -16.59
CA ASN A 5 40.01 35.74 -16.91
C ASN A 5 38.77 35.91 -16.03
N ARG A 6 38.60 37.12 -15.46
CA ARG A 6 37.49 37.45 -14.54
C ARG A 6 36.10 37.16 -15.16
N GLN A 7 35.97 37.33 -16.46
CA GLN A 7 34.76 37.02 -17.22
C GLN A 7 34.47 35.51 -17.27
N SER A 8 35.50 34.66 -17.42
CA SER A 8 35.34 33.19 -17.39
C SER A 8 34.90 32.69 -16.03
N LEU A 9 35.39 33.29 -14.95
CA LEU A 9 34.96 32.96 -13.58
C LEU A 9 33.49 33.26 -13.33
N VAL A 10 33.02 34.42 -13.80
CA VAL A 10 31.60 34.81 -13.67
C VAL A 10 30.69 33.87 -14.46
N SER A 11 31.09 33.50 -15.68
CA SER A 11 30.32 32.57 -16.51
C SER A 11 30.22 31.16 -15.88
N ILE A 12 31.29 30.66 -15.30
CA ILE A 12 31.32 29.39 -14.61
C ILE A 12 30.46 29.45 -13.36
N LEU A 13 30.51 30.52 -12.59
CA LEU A 13 29.70 30.71 -11.39
C LEU A 13 28.21 30.74 -11.72
N LEU A 14 27.79 31.41 -12.77
CA LEU A 14 26.42 31.48 -13.24
C LEU A 14 25.92 30.11 -13.72
N MET A 15 26.79 29.33 -14.39
CA MET A 15 26.47 27.97 -14.84
C MET A 15 26.25 27.02 -13.67
N VAL A 16 27.13 27.09 -12.66
CA VAL A 16 26.99 26.26 -11.44
C VAL A 16 25.73 26.61 -10.65
N LEU A 17 25.44 27.93 -10.55
CA LEU A 17 24.24 28.41 -9.88
C LEU A 17 22.97 27.93 -10.60
N GLY A 18 22.93 27.97 -11.92
CA GLY A 18 21.82 27.48 -12.73
C GLY A 18 21.58 25.99 -12.55
N VAL A 19 22.64 25.16 -12.56
CA VAL A 19 22.54 23.72 -12.33
C VAL A 19 22.05 23.42 -10.90
N ALA A 20 22.52 24.16 -9.89
CA ALA A 20 22.10 23.99 -8.51
C ALA A 20 20.60 24.29 -8.32
N ILE A 21 20.05 25.30 -9.01
CA ILE A 21 18.62 25.63 -8.96
C ILE A 21 17.79 24.52 -9.62
N ILE A 22 18.23 24.00 -10.76
CA ILE A 22 17.52 22.92 -11.47
C ILE A 22 17.51 21.64 -10.63
N LEU A 23 18.63 21.26 -10.05
CA LEU A 23 18.73 20.07 -9.18
C LEU A 23 17.91 20.24 -7.89
N GLY A 24 17.92 21.45 -7.31
CA GLY A 24 17.14 21.78 -6.12
C GLY A 24 15.63 21.70 -6.39
N SER A 25 15.17 22.24 -7.52
CA SER A 25 13.74 22.18 -7.90
C SER A 25 13.30 20.75 -8.23
N TYR A 26 14.16 19.96 -8.87
CA TYR A 26 13.89 18.53 -9.15
C TYR A 26 13.78 17.70 -7.86
N PHE A 27 14.70 17.94 -6.93
CA PHE A 27 14.67 17.25 -5.62
C PHE A 27 13.46 17.65 -4.78
N TRP A 28 13.07 18.93 -4.84
CA TRP A 28 11.88 19.41 -4.12
C TRP A 28 10.58 18.84 -4.72
N PHE A 29 10.51 18.74 -6.03
CA PHE A 29 9.38 18.15 -6.75
C PHE A 29 9.22 16.65 -6.44
N GLN A 30 10.32 15.87 -6.41
CA GLN A 30 10.27 14.47 -6.02
C GLN A 30 9.84 14.28 -4.56
N ARG A 31 10.27 15.17 -3.67
CA ARG A 31 9.87 15.08 -2.27
C ARG A 31 8.39 15.41 -2.06
N ALA A 32 7.84 16.33 -2.84
CA ALA A 32 6.44 16.68 -2.80
C ALA A 32 5.55 15.50 -3.24
N SER A 33 5.93 14.77 -4.30
CA SER A 33 5.19 13.58 -4.75
C SER A 33 5.19 12.41 -3.75
N LEU A 34 6.28 12.24 -2.99
CA LEU A 34 6.35 11.23 -1.94
C LEU A 34 5.48 11.57 -0.71
N LEU A 35 5.27 12.86 -0.43
CA LEU A 35 4.40 13.29 0.67
C LEU A 35 2.91 13.19 0.28
N GLU A 36 2.58 13.39 -0.99
CA GLU A 36 1.21 13.25 -1.50
C GLU A 36 0.76 11.77 -1.53
N GLU A 37 1.68 10.84 -1.76
CA GLU A 37 1.41 9.39 -1.73
C GLU A 37 1.20 8.86 -0.30
N VAL A 38 1.80 9.49 0.71
CA VAL A 38 1.59 9.15 2.13
C VAL A 38 0.27 9.72 2.66
N GLU A 39 -0.15 10.90 2.22
CA GLU A 39 -1.40 11.53 2.67
C GLU A 39 -2.65 10.86 2.08
N THR A 40 -2.54 10.25 0.90
CA THR A 40 -3.64 9.44 0.32
C THR A 40 -3.76 8.04 0.93
N ALA A 41 -2.75 7.55 1.64
CA ALA A 41 -2.83 6.28 2.37
C ALA A 41 -3.57 6.40 3.71
N GLU A 42 -3.78 7.60 4.24
CA GLU A 42 -4.53 7.86 5.48
C GLU A 42 -5.97 8.33 5.27
N ALA A 43 -6.47 8.37 4.04
CA ALA A 43 -7.91 8.49 3.81
C ALA A 43 -8.58 7.15 4.18
N VAL A 44 -8.61 6.85 5.46
CA VAL A 44 -9.60 5.96 6.04
C VAL A 44 -10.93 6.69 5.82
N GLU A 45 -11.68 6.28 4.79
CA GLU A 45 -13.09 6.65 4.66
C GLU A 45 -13.72 6.46 6.05
N GLU A 46 -14.38 7.51 6.57
CA GLU A 46 -15.32 7.37 7.68
C GLU A 46 -16.40 6.38 7.24
N VAL A 47 -16.09 5.09 7.41
CA VAL A 47 -17.07 4.04 7.22
C VAL A 47 -18.04 4.18 8.39
N GLY A 48 -19.23 4.71 8.08
CA GLY A 48 -20.29 4.90 9.06
C GLY A 48 -20.51 3.66 9.90
N ASP A 49 -21.19 3.83 11.04
CA ASP A 49 -21.43 2.89 12.14
C ASP A 49 -21.19 1.40 11.81
N ILE A 50 -19.90 0.99 11.85
CA ILE A 50 -19.50 -0.35 11.48
C ILE A 50 -19.76 -1.26 12.66
N PRO A 51 -20.55 -2.33 12.52
CA PRO A 51 -20.69 -3.35 13.56
C PRO A 51 -19.28 -3.88 13.96
N TYR A 52 -19.10 -4.07 15.26
CA TYR A 52 -17.86 -4.63 15.80
C TYR A 52 -16.60 -3.77 15.56
N PRO A 53 -16.52 -2.55 16.15
CA PRO A 53 -15.40 -1.61 15.93
C PRO A 53 -14.03 -2.16 16.38
N ASN A 54 -14.02 -3.17 17.26
CA ASN A 54 -12.80 -3.79 17.79
C ASN A 54 -12.16 -4.82 16.82
N ILE A 55 -12.85 -5.17 15.73
CA ILE A 55 -12.29 -6.08 14.73
C ILE A 55 -11.42 -5.27 13.77
N LYS A 56 -10.13 -5.62 13.71
CA LYS A 56 -9.20 -4.98 12.78
C LYS A 56 -9.62 -5.25 11.33
N ARG A 57 -9.77 -4.19 10.58
CA ARG A 57 -10.01 -4.25 9.14
C ARG A 57 -8.72 -4.02 8.38
N VAL A 58 -8.60 -4.64 7.23
CA VAL A 58 -7.44 -4.54 6.34
C VAL A 58 -7.87 -3.81 5.09
N GLY A 59 -7.14 -2.77 4.72
CA GLY A 59 -7.36 -2.05 3.46
C GLY A 59 -7.03 -2.93 2.25
N VAL A 60 -7.64 -2.63 1.10
CA VAL A 60 -7.42 -3.41 -0.13
C VAL A 60 -5.95 -3.42 -0.56
N ALA A 61 -5.24 -2.31 -0.40
CA ALA A 61 -3.82 -2.21 -0.73
C ALA A 61 -2.97 -3.14 0.14
N ASP A 62 -3.22 -3.17 1.46
CA ASP A 62 -2.50 -4.03 2.39
C ASP A 62 -2.82 -5.51 2.17
N ALA A 63 -4.10 -5.82 1.90
CA ALA A 63 -4.53 -7.17 1.56
C ALA A 63 -3.84 -7.66 0.28
N LYS A 64 -3.75 -6.80 -0.75
CA LYS A 64 -3.06 -7.11 -2.00
C LYS A 64 -1.56 -7.34 -1.78
N ALA A 65 -0.91 -6.51 -0.97
CA ALA A 65 0.49 -6.69 -0.61
C ALA A 65 0.71 -8.02 0.13
N ALA A 66 -0.16 -8.36 1.09
CA ALA A 66 -0.10 -9.62 1.81
C ALA A 66 -0.31 -10.84 0.89
N PHE A 67 -1.18 -10.72 -0.11
CA PHE A 67 -1.39 -11.73 -1.14
C PHE A 67 -0.12 -11.96 -1.98
N ASP A 68 0.46 -10.88 -2.50
CA ASP A 68 1.65 -10.94 -3.36
C ASP A 68 2.87 -11.51 -2.64
N LEU A 69 3.00 -11.23 -1.35
CA LEU A 69 4.07 -11.74 -0.49
C LEU A 69 3.78 -13.13 0.08
N GLY A 70 2.57 -13.65 -0.07
CA GLY A 70 2.17 -14.93 0.51
C GLY A 70 2.22 -14.96 2.05
N THR A 71 2.01 -13.79 2.71
CA THR A 71 2.11 -13.66 4.18
C THR A 71 0.79 -13.84 4.90
N ALA A 72 -0.31 -13.95 4.18
CA ALA A 72 -1.64 -14.18 4.73
C ALA A 72 -2.38 -15.30 4.01
N VAL A 73 -3.27 -15.98 4.72
CA VAL A 73 -4.23 -16.93 4.18
C VAL A 73 -5.56 -16.21 3.99
N PHE A 74 -6.08 -16.24 2.77
CA PHE A 74 -7.37 -15.63 2.45
C PHE A 74 -8.50 -16.62 2.71
N ILE A 75 -9.54 -16.16 3.39
CA ILE A 75 -10.70 -16.95 3.79
C ILE A 75 -11.95 -16.30 3.16
N ASP A 76 -12.59 -17.02 2.27
CA ASP A 76 -13.88 -16.62 1.71
C ASP A 76 -15.00 -17.12 2.63
N VAL A 77 -15.76 -16.18 3.20
CA VAL A 77 -16.85 -16.52 4.12
C VAL A 77 -18.23 -16.49 3.45
N ARG A 78 -18.27 -16.33 2.13
CA ARG A 78 -19.50 -16.47 1.35
C ARG A 78 -19.95 -17.91 1.28
N ASP A 79 -21.15 -18.14 0.75
CA ASP A 79 -21.64 -19.48 0.48
C ASP A 79 -20.80 -20.19 -0.60
N GLU A 80 -20.90 -21.51 -0.63
CA GLU A 80 -20.13 -22.36 -1.56
C GLU A 80 -20.43 -22.04 -3.04
N TYR A 81 -21.65 -21.66 -3.37
CA TYR A 81 -22.01 -21.30 -4.74
C TYR A 81 -21.25 -20.05 -5.19
N SER A 82 -21.22 -19.01 -4.35
CA SER A 82 -20.47 -17.77 -4.62
C SER A 82 -18.97 -18.01 -4.75
N PHE A 83 -18.42 -18.89 -3.90
CA PHE A 83 -17.01 -19.30 -4.00
C PHE A 83 -16.70 -19.95 -5.34
N GLN A 84 -17.55 -20.83 -5.82
CA GLN A 84 -17.36 -21.52 -7.11
C GLN A 84 -17.50 -20.60 -8.32
N GLN A 85 -18.27 -19.51 -8.22
CA GLN A 85 -18.38 -18.51 -9.28
C GLN A 85 -17.11 -17.69 -9.47
N GLY A 86 -16.34 -17.49 -8.41
CA GLY A 86 -15.06 -16.80 -8.43
C GLY A 86 -14.61 -16.42 -7.04
N HIS A 87 -13.35 -16.62 -6.76
CA HIS A 87 -12.71 -16.31 -5.48
C HIS A 87 -11.27 -15.84 -5.68
N ILE A 88 -10.66 -15.28 -4.63
CA ILE A 88 -9.24 -14.92 -4.64
C ILE A 88 -8.41 -16.21 -4.82
N PRO A 89 -7.45 -16.26 -5.76
CA PRO A 89 -6.62 -17.45 -5.95
C PRO A 89 -6.02 -17.95 -4.63
N ASN A 90 -6.08 -19.26 -4.41
CA ASN A 90 -5.65 -19.93 -3.17
C ASN A 90 -6.44 -19.57 -1.90
N ALA A 91 -7.55 -18.83 -2.00
CA ALA A 91 -8.43 -18.64 -0.86
C ALA A 91 -9.09 -19.96 -0.46
N ARG A 92 -9.37 -20.10 0.85
CA ARG A 92 -10.10 -21.25 1.41
C ARG A 92 -11.56 -20.86 1.62
N SER A 93 -12.48 -21.76 1.27
CA SER A 93 -13.91 -21.58 1.55
C SER A 93 -14.22 -21.94 3.00
N PHE A 94 -14.79 -20.99 3.73
CA PHE A 94 -15.27 -21.16 5.10
C PHE A 94 -16.57 -20.36 5.27
N PRO A 95 -17.68 -20.87 4.76
CA PRO A 95 -18.97 -20.19 4.85
C PRO A 95 -19.31 -19.77 6.28
N VAL A 96 -19.90 -18.59 6.44
CA VAL A 96 -20.24 -18.04 7.76
C VAL A 96 -21.12 -18.98 8.60
N ASP A 97 -21.95 -19.79 7.94
CA ASP A 97 -22.83 -20.73 8.58
C ASP A 97 -22.10 -21.92 9.23
N THR A 98 -20.92 -22.28 8.71
CA THR A 98 -20.13 -23.43 9.17
C THR A 98 -18.83 -23.01 9.88
N ILE A 99 -18.43 -21.76 9.79
CA ILE A 99 -17.13 -21.26 10.26
C ILE A 99 -16.88 -21.57 11.76
N GLN A 100 -17.90 -21.54 12.60
CA GLN A 100 -17.75 -21.86 14.02
C GLN A 100 -17.33 -23.31 14.26
N GLN A 101 -17.79 -24.23 13.41
CA GLN A 101 -17.49 -25.65 13.50
C GLN A 101 -16.11 -25.96 12.87
N GLU A 102 -15.74 -25.22 11.85
CA GLU A 102 -14.56 -25.47 11.03
C GLU A 102 -13.35 -24.60 11.41
N SER A 103 -13.54 -23.56 12.22
CA SER A 103 -12.47 -22.62 12.63
C SER A 103 -11.28 -23.30 13.31
N GLY A 104 -11.50 -24.46 13.97
CA GLY A 104 -10.42 -25.27 14.53
C GLY A 104 -9.43 -25.84 13.49
N GLN A 105 -9.76 -25.79 12.20
CA GLN A 105 -8.87 -26.18 11.11
C GLN A 105 -7.93 -25.03 10.67
N LEU A 106 -8.12 -23.83 11.19
CA LEU A 106 -7.26 -22.69 10.90
C LEU A 106 -6.08 -22.68 11.87
N ASP A 107 -4.89 -22.51 11.33
CA ASP A 107 -3.68 -22.39 12.14
C ASP A 107 -3.63 -21.02 12.82
N PRO A 108 -3.73 -20.92 14.15
CA PRO A 108 -3.77 -19.64 14.84
C PRO A 108 -2.44 -18.86 14.77
N SER A 109 -1.37 -19.47 14.31
CA SER A 109 -0.09 -18.79 14.09
C SER A 109 -0.02 -18.05 12.75
N GLN A 110 -0.96 -18.29 11.85
CA GLN A 110 -1.02 -17.66 10.55
C GLN A 110 -1.91 -16.40 10.58
N TRP A 111 -1.59 -15.45 9.74
CA TRP A 111 -2.46 -14.29 9.52
C TRP A 111 -3.58 -14.66 8.55
N HIS A 112 -4.82 -14.57 9.01
CA HIS A 112 -6.00 -14.85 8.20
C HIS A 112 -6.72 -13.55 7.83
N ILE A 113 -6.99 -13.35 6.56
CA ILE A 113 -7.79 -12.24 6.03
C ILE A 113 -9.11 -12.82 5.53
N LEU A 114 -10.19 -12.50 6.26
CA LEU A 114 -11.54 -12.90 5.89
C LEU A 114 -12.14 -11.86 4.97
N TYR A 115 -12.84 -12.30 3.92
CA TYR A 115 -13.53 -11.42 3.00
C TYR A 115 -14.90 -11.96 2.61
N CYS A 116 -15.81 -11.02 2.32
CA CYS A 116 -17.09 -11.27 1.65
C CYS A 116 -17.38 -10.10 0.70
N THR A 117 -18.16 -10.33 -0.32
CA THR A 117 -18.58 -9.30 -1.30
C THR A 117 -20.08 -9.39 -1.53
#